data_6fd97e493035235a6588e2c780239abb
#
_entry.id   6fd97e493035235a6588e2c780239abb
#
_cell.length_a   1.000
_cell.length_b   1.000
_cell.length_c   1.000
_cell.angle_alpha   90.00
_cell.angle_beta   90.00
_cell.angle_gamma   90.00
#
_symmetry.space_group_name_H-M   'P 1'
#
loop_
_entity.id
_entity.type
_entity.pdbx_description
1 polymer ?
#
loop_
_entity_poly.entity_id
_entity_poly.type
_entity_poly.pdbx_seq_one_letter_code
_entity_poly.pdbx_strand_id
1 'polypeptide(L)'
;MTIHLRLKTRDWDFWTPILLNDIHSENLDLELIRVQSLPDNFAQENDCDAAEMSLSRYAMRRNTGDDQNIVGIPFFIMRGFRNRCILTLQDSPLKTIEDLKGKRIGLSGWQDSGNTWTRALLLEAGVPMESIQWTLSRMTDSDPIDFERGDGFVDNRLVFQDPQETPLVDLLKEHKIDAIFQAFMPAHYYDKDFGLRQLQPDFVSQEKKWFNRWGFVPGIHLLAMKEDYVNKHPEAPSLLVHHLRASQLMWLAKRRKYFETTPWLIESLIEMAKSLPTDWDPIGFEANRKMLDEFARQQYLQKLTSVQRDADFLFPYKGI
;
A
#
# COMPACT_ATOMS: atom_id res chain seq x y z
N MET A 1 22.46 -16.57 20.61
CA MET A 1 21.35 -17.57 20.49
C MET A 1 20.59 -17.20 19.22
N THR A 2 20.38 -18.15 18.31
CA THR A 2 19.66 -17.89 17.07
C THR A 2 18.16 -17.75 17.37
N ILE A 3 17.55 -16.69 16.90
CA ILE A 3 16.09 -16.45 17.02
C ILE A 3 15.41 -17.07 15.80
N HIS A 4 14.42 -17.92 16.01
CA HIS A 4 13.55 -18.41 14.95
C HIS A 4 12.34 -17.49 14.82
N LEU A 5 12.07 -16.95 13.61
CA LEU A 5 11.00 -15.99 13.34
C LEU A 5 10.25 -16.32 12.05
N ARG A 6 8.93 -16.37 12.11
CA ARG A 6 8.05 -16.63 10.96
C ARG A 6 7.38 -15.33 10.54
N LEU A 7 7.64 -14.91 9.28
CA LEU A 7 7.07 -13.70 8.68
C LEU A 7 6.07 -14.04 7.57
N LYS A 8 4.80 -13.68 7.74
CA LYS A 8 3.80 -13.68 6.65
C LYS A 8 3.92 -12.42 5.82
N THR A 9 4.13 -12.57 4.53
CA THR A 9 4.29 -11.46 3.59
C THR A 9 3.81 -11.86 2.20
N ARG A 10 3.48 -10.87 1.36
CA ARG A 10 3.23 -11.12 -0.06
C ARG A 10 4.50 -11.61 -0.75
N ASP A 11 4.32 -12.26 -1.90
CA ASP A 11 5.42 -12.82 -2.71
C ASP A 11 6.15 -11.71 -3.49
N TRP A 12 6.81 -10.81 -2.76
CA TRP A 12 7.60 -9.73 -3.35
C TRP A 12 8.91 -10.27 -3.92
N ASP A 13 9.26 -9.88 -5.14
CA ASP A 13 10.47 -10.31 -5.84
C ASP A 13 11.78 -9.89 -5.12
N PHE A 14 11.75 -8.84 -4.33
CA PHE A 14 12.89 -8.41 -3.51
C PHE A 14 13.16 -9.30 -2.27
N TRP A 15 12.33 -10.30 -2.00
CA TRP A 15 12.64 -11.37 -1.04
C TRP A 15 13.42 -12.54 -1.63
N THR A 16 13.60 -12.58 -2.96
CA THR A 16 14.37 -13.63 -3.64
C THR A 16 15.74 -13.90 -3.05
N PRO A 17 16.55 -12.88 -2.65
CA PRO A 17 17.85 -13.16 -2.02
C PRO A 17 17.76 -13.94 -0.71
N ILE A 18 16.72 -13.74 0.10
CA ILE A 18 16.50 -14.54 1.31
C ILE A 18 16.06 -15.96 0.94
N LEU A 19 15.10 -16.09 0.01
CA LEU A 19 14.57 -17.38 -0.43
C LEU A 19 15.64 -18.28 -1.07
N LEU A 20 16.66 -17.69 -1.72
CA LEU A 20 17.80 -18.39 -2.29
C LEU A 20 18.96 -18.56 -1.29
N ASN A 21 18.79 -18.10 -0.05
CA ASN A 21 19.83 -18.11 0.99
C ASN A 21 21.10 -17.29 0.62
N ASP A 22 20.97 -16.29 -0.28
CA ASP A 22 22.03 -15.30 -0.55
C ASP A 22 22.22 -14.34 0.63
N ILE A 23 21.16 -14.15 1.44
CA ILE A 23 21.14 -13.40 2.68
C ILE A 23 20.84 -14.35 3.82
N HIS A 24 21.76 -14.46 4.76
CA HIS A 24 21.63 -15.29 5.96
C HIS A 24 22.18 -14.56 7.18
N SER A 25 21.82 -15.01 8.37
CA SER A 25 22.26 -14.45 9.64
C SER A 25 22.49 -15.59 10.63
N GLU A 26 23.57 -15.51 11.40
CA GLU A 26 23.81 -16.45 12.50
C GLU A 26 22.85 -16.25 13.69
N ASN A 27 22.26 -15.05 13.78
CA ASN A 27 21.39 -14.65 14.90
C ASN A 27 19.89 -14.74 14.56
N LEU A 28 19.52 -14.94 13.28
CA LEU A 28 18.14 -14.97 12.84
C LEU A 28 17.92 -16.11 11.87
N ASP A 29 17.09 -17.07 12.24
CA ASP A 29 16.52 -18.10 11.36
C ASP A 29 15.12 -17.61 10.92
N LEU A 30 15.04 -17.09 9.69
CA LEU A 30 13.84 -16.45 9.16
C LEU A 30 13.10 -17.39 8.21
N GLU A 31 11.89 -17.76 8.59
CA GLU A 31 10.92 -18.43 7.71
C GLU A 31 10.02 -17.40 7.05
N LEU A 32 10.06 -17.29 5.71
CA LEU A 32 9.14 -16.47 4.92
C LEU A 32 7.92 -17.29 4.49
N ILE A 33 6.75 -16.95 5.04
CA ILE A 33 5.46 -17.54 4.67
C ILE A 33 4.82 -16.61 3.64
N ARG A 34 4.91 -17.00 2.36
CA ARG A 34 4.37 -16.21 1.24
C ARG A 34 2.88 -16.44 1.10
N VAL A 35 2.09 -15.34 1.11
CA VAL A 35 0.64 -15.37 1.01
C VAL A 35 0.14 -14.46 -0.11
N GLN A 36 -0.98 -14.81 -0.73
CA GLN A 36 -1.64 -13.96 -1.72
C GLN A 36 -2.47 -12.85 -1.04
N SER A 37 -3.16 -13.20 0.05
CA SER A 37 -3.92 -12.27 0.87
C SER A 37 -3.31 -12.15 2.25
N LEU A 38 -3.13 -10.91 2.71
CA LEU A 38 -2.62 -10.63 4.05
C LEU A 38 -3.70 -10.95 5.10
N PRO A 39 -3.33 -11.49 6.27
CA PRO A 39 -4.29 -11.76 7.33
C PRO A 39 -4.89 -10.46 7.86
N ASP A 40 -6.20 -10.46 8.13
CA ASP A 40 -6.88 -9.29 8.68
C ASP A 40 -6.44 -9.00 10.12
N ASN A 41 -6.22 -10.05 10.90
CA ASN A 41 -5.70 -9.97 12.26
C ASN A 41 -4.65 -11.06 12.53
N PHE A 42 -3.42 -10.84 12.07
CA PHE A 42 -2.34 -11.80 12.25
C PHE A 42 -2.00 -12.10 13.72
N ALA A 43 -2.33 -11.18 14.65
CA ALA A 43 -2.09 -11.40 16.07
C ALA A 43 -2.82 -12.64 16.62
N GLN A 44 -3.92 -13.06 15.99
CA GLN A 44 -4.68 -14.26 16.34
C GLN A 44 -4.18 -15.53 15.64
N GLU A 45 -3.30 -15.40 14.66
CA GLU A 45 -2.76 -16.55 13.94
C GLU A 45 -1.61 -17.22 14.71
N ASN A 46 -1.58 -18.55 14.72
CA ASN A 46 -0.59 -19.30 15.49
C ASN A 46 0.66 -19.68 14.68
N ASP A 47 0.66 -19.39 13.38
CA ASP A 47 1.69 -19.83 12.44
C ASP A 47 2.63 -18.70 12.00
N CYS A 48 2.54 -17.49 12.58
CA CYS A 48 3.47 -16.40 12.33
C CYS A 48 3.75 -15.56 13.58
N ASP A 49 4.90 -14.90 13.60
CA ASP A 49 5.38 -14.03 14.68
C ASP A 49 5.40 -12.57 14.22
N ALA A 50 5.50 -12.36 12.90
CA ALA A 50 5.45 -11.08 12.24
C ALA A 50 4.61 -11.18 10.95
N ALA A 51 4.11 -10.04 10.47
CA ALA A 51 3.39 -9.98 9.20
C ALA A 51 3.57 -8.63 8.49
N GLU A 52 3.45 -8.64 7.17
CA GLU A 52 3.13 -7.46 6.38
C GLU A 52 1.69 -7.06 6.67
N MET A 53 1.45 -5.78 6.96
CA MET A 53 0.14 -5.27 7.33
C MET A 53 -0.18 -3.96 6.61
N SER A 54 -1.44 -3.74 6.24
CA SER A 54 -1.93 -2.46 5.74
C SER A 54 -1.73 -1.35 6.78
N LEU A 55 -1.08 -0.24 6.40
CA LEU A 55 -0.89 0.92 7.28
C LEU A 55 -2.23 1.49 7.75
N SER A 56 -3.24 1.52 6.88
CA SER A 56 -4.57 2.01 7.23
C SER A 56 -5.24 1.13 8.29
N ARG A 57 -5.28 -0.19 8.06
CA ARG A 57 -5.87 -1.13 9.02
C ARG A 57 -5.14 -1.10 10.36
N TYR A 58 -3.81 -1.02 10.35
CA TYR A 58 -3.01 -0.84 11.56
C TYR A 58 -3.41 0.43 12.31
N ALA A 59 -3.41 1.58 11.63
CA ALA A 59 -3.73 2.86 12.26
C ALA A 59 -5.18 2.92 12.77
N MET A 60 -6.13 2.29 12.07
CA MET A 60 -7.53 2.18 12.54
C MET A 60 -7.63 1.34 13.81
N ARG A 61 -6.98 0.16 13.85
CA ARG A 61 -6.92 -0.69 15.07
C ARG A 61 -6.30 0.08 16.25
N ARG A 62 -5.20 0.82 16.02
CA ARG A 62 -4.62 1.71 17.03
C ARG A 62 -5.63 2.74 17.57
N ASN A 63 -6.45 3.33 16.68
CA ASN A 63 -7.45 4.34 17.06
C ASN A 63 -8.62 3.76 17.87
N THR A 64 -9.00 2.50 17.60
CA THR A 64 -10.11 1.83 18.32
C THR A 64 -9.65 1.04 19.54
N GLY A 65 -8.33 0.83 19.71
CA GLY A 65 -7.77 -0.03 20.76
C GLY A 65 -7.84 -1.53 20.43
N ASP A 66 -8.13 -1.89 19.15
CA ASP A 66 -8.21 -3.30 18.69
C ASP A 66 -6.84 -3.81 18.20
N ASP A 67 -5.77 -3.14 18.60
CA ASP A 67 -4.39 -3.47 18.24
C ASP A 67 -3.69 -4.36 19.27
N GLN A 68 -4.44 -5.09 20.08
CA GLN A 68 -3.91 -5.99 21.10
C GLN A 68 -2.91 -6.97 20.49
N ASN A 69 -1.74 -7.09 21.16
CA ASN A 69 -0.64 -7.93 20.71
C ASN A 69 -0.10 -7.58 19.29
N ILE A 70 -0.18 -6.29 18.87
CA ILE A 70 0.37 -5.82 17.61
C ILE A 70 1.31 -4.63 17.85
N VAL A 71 2.56 -4.77 17.42
CA VAL A 71 3.56 -3.70 17.39
C VAL A 71 3.87 -3.35 15.95
N GLY A 72 3.55 -2.13 15.52
CA GLY A 72 3.97 -1.61 14.22
C GLY A 72 5.45 -1.24 14.24
N ILE A 73 6.20 -1.77 13.29
CA ILE A 73 7.61 -1.48 13.10
C ILE A 73 7.72 -0.45 11.97
N PRO A 74 8.45 0.67 12.14
CA PRO A 74 8.53 1.73 11.13
C PRO A 74 9.45 1.34 9.95
N PHE A 75 9.13 0.19 9.35
CA PHE A 75 9.70 -0.36 8.12
C PHE A 75 8.56 -0.63 7.14
N PHE A 76 8.58 0.06 6.00
CA PHE A 76 7.49 -0.01 5.03
C PHE A 76 7.86 -0.96 3.90
N ILE A 77 7.27 -2.14 3.91
CA ILE A 77 7.51 -3.20 2.92
C ILE A 77 7.02 -2.75 1.53
N MET A 78 5.86 -2.08 1.49
CA MET A 78 5.31 -1.53 0.25
C MET A 78 5.21 -0.01 0.34
N ARG A 79 5.78 0.67 -0.65
CA ARG A 79 5.62 2.11 -0.89
C ARG A 79 5.22 2.35 -2.34
N GLY A 80 4.51 3.42 -2.60
CA GLY A 80 4.20 3.79 -3.98
C GLY A 80 3.32 5.03 -4.12
N PHE A 81 3.59 5.78 -5.16
CA PHE A 81 2.73 6.87 -5.59
C PHE A 81 1.39 6.35 -6.10
N ARG A 82 0.36 7.21 -6.09
CA ARG A 82 -1.01 6.77 -6.36
C ARG A 82 -1.60 7.33 -7.65
N ASN A 83 -0.99 8.29 -8.31
CA ASN A 83 -1.47 8.82 -9.59
C ASN A 83 -1.61 7.71 -10.65
N ARG A 84 -0.65 6.78 -10.70
CA ARG A 84 -0.68 5.60 -11.58
C ARG A 84 -1.82 4.61 -11.28
N CYS A 85 -2.43 4.72 -10.12
CA CYS A 85 -3.41 3.76 -9.62
C CYS A 85 -4.85 4.18 -9.88
N ILE A 86 -5.07 5.25 -10.64
CA ILE A 86 -6.38 5.68 -11.09
C ILE A 86 -6.52 5.29 -12.55
N LEU A 87 -7.46 4.39 -12.84
CA LEU A 87 -7.74 3.92 -14.20
C LEU A 87 -9.05 4.48 -14.73
N THR A 88 -9.09 4.67 -16.05
CA THR A 88 -10.29 5.02 -16.82
C THR A 88 -10.27 4.31 -18.17
N LEU A 89 -11.33 4.42 -18.95
CA LEU A 89 -11.38 3.89 -20.31
C LEU A 89 -10.36 4.57 -21.23
N GLN A 90 -9.87 3.84 -22.22
CA GLN A 90 -8.87 4.34 -23.17
C GLN A 90 -9.37 5.60 -23.92
N ASP A 91 -10.65 5.67 -24.25
CA ASP A 91 -11.31 6.76 -24.97
C ASP A 91 -11.96 7.81 -24.04
N SER A 92 -11.83 7.65 -22.73
CA SER A 92 -12.40 8.60 -21.75
C SER A 92 -11.84 10.00 -21.97
N PRO A 93 -12.68 11.07 -21.89
CA PRO A 93 -12.22 12.45 -21.92
C PRO A 93 -11.49 12.89 -20.65
N LEU A 94 -11.58 12.13 -19.55
CA LEU A 94 -10.98 12.46 -18.26
C LEU A 94 -9.46 12.35 -18.32
N LYS A 95 -8.74 13.38 -17.86
CA LYS A 95 -7.26 13.45 -17.92
C LYS A 95 -6.60 13.97 -16.65
N THR A 96 -7.36 14.57 -15.76
CA THR A 96 -6.85 15.19 -14.52
C THR A 96 -7.62 14.70 -13.30
N ILE A 97 -7.07 14.92 -12.12
CA ILE A 97 -7.77 14.59 -10.85
C ILE A 97 -9.03 15.45 -10.70
N GLU A 98 -8.98 16.71 -11.13
CA GLU A 98 -10.10 17.65 -11.07
C GLU A 98 -11.29 17.21 -11.92
N ASP A 99 -11.04 16.48 -13.02
CA ASP A 99 -12.10 15.93 -13.88
C ASP A 99 -12.97 14.88 -13.16
N LEU A 100 -12.49 14.34 -12.04
CA LEU A 100 -13.20 13.35 -11.22
C LEU A 100 -14.34 13.97 -10.39
N LYS A 101 -14.44 15.30 -10.30
CA LYS A 101 -15.54 15.96 -9.59
C LYS A 101 -16.89 15.60 -10.21
N GLY A 102 -17.81 15.11 -9.38
CA GLY A 102 -19.14 14.68 -9.82
C GLY A 102 -19.18 13.34 -10.54
N LYS A 103 -18.09 12.57 -10.56
CA LYS A 103 -17.99 11.28 -11.26
C LYS A 103 -18.32 10.09 -10.35
N ARG A 104 -18.53 8.95 -10.98
CA ARG A 104 -18.75 7.64 -10.36
C ARG A 104 -17.42 6.92 -10.31
N ILE A 105 -16.97 6.56 -9.12
CA ILE A 105 -15.64 5.94 -8.91
C ILE A 105 -15.80 4.62 -8.18
N GLY A 106 -15.20 3.57 -8.74
CA GLY A 106 -15.13 2.25 -8.12
C GLY A 106 -13.84 2.05 -7.33
N LEU A 107 -13.90 1.32 -6.22
CA LEU A 107 -12.74 0.87 -5.44
C LEU A 107 -13.03 -0.45 -4.72
N SER A 108 -11.97 -1.24 -4.47
CA SER A 108 -12.09 -2.58 -3.91
C SER A 108 -12.18 -2.62 -2.38
N GLY A 109 -11.85 -1.54 -1.69
CA GLY A 109 -11.93 -1.43 -0.23
C GLY A 109 -11.80 0.02 0.21
N TRP A 110 -12.73 0.47 1.06
CA TRP A 110 -12.72 1.85 1.56
C TRP A 110 -11.53 2.12 2.46
N GLN A 111 -11.19 1.18 3.33
CA GLN A 111 -10.16 1.27 4.35
C GLN A 111 -8.75 0.95 3.83
N ASP A 112 -8.54 0.69 2.56
CA ASP A 112 -7.23 0.36 2.01
C ASP A 112 -6.27 1.54 2.07
N SER A 113 -5.02 1.31 2.48
CA SER A 113 -3.99 2.35 2.56
C SER A 113 -3.75 3.04 1.22
N GLY A 114 -3.74 2.26 0.14
CA GLY A 114 -3.61 2.80 -1.21
C GLY A 114 -4.76 3.74 -1.55
N ASN A 115 -6.00 3.34 -1.27
CA ASN A 115 -7.18 4.15 -1.53
C ASN A 115 -7.24 5.39 -0.62
N THR A 116 -6.75 5.32 0.62
CA THR A 116 -6.58 6.48 1.50
C THR A 116 -5.66 7.53 0.86
N TRP A 117 -4.50 7.12 0.35
CA TRP A 117 -3.59 8.02 -0.36
C TRP A 117 -4.14 8.50 -1.70
N THR A 118 -4.91 7.67 -2.42
CA THR A 118 -5.54 8.10 -3.68
C THR A 118 -6.63 9.15 -3.43
N ARG A 119 -7.44 8.98 -2.39
CA ARG A 119 -8.40 10.03 -1.97
C ARG A 119 -7.72 11.31 -1.48
N ALA A 120 -6.52 11.21 -0.90
CA ALA A 120 -5.73 12.39 -0.55
C ALA A 120 -5.39 13.24 -1.79
N LEU A 121 -5.13 12.63 -2.96
CA LEU A 121 -4.93 13.37 -4.21
C LEU A 121 -6.19 14.18 -4.61
N LEU A 122 -7.38 13.62 -4.41
CA LEU A 122 -8.63 14.35 -4.65
C LEU A 122 -8.75 15.58 -3.76
N LEU A 123 -8.51 15.42 -2.46
CA LEU A 123 -8.59 16.53 -1.50
C LEU A 123 -7.56 17.62 -1.82
N GLU A 124 -6.34 17.25 -2.21
CA GLU A 124 -5.31 18.20 -2.65
C GLU A 124 -5.71 18.97 -3.91
N ALA A 125 -6.40 18.32 -4.85
CA ALA A 125 -6.91 18.93 -6.08
C ALA A 125 -8.20 19.72 -5.86
N GLY A 126 -8.68 19.83 -4.61
CA GLY A 126 -9.93 20.54 -4.29
C GLY A 126 -11.19 19.81 -4.75
N VAL A 127 -11.12 18.49 -4.94
CA VAL A 127 -12.28 17.66 -5.27
C VAL A 127 -12.87 17.10 -3.98
N PRO A 128 -14.04 17.58 -3.52
CA PRO A 128 -14.66 17.05 -2.31
C PRO A 128 -15.10 15.62 -2.50
N MET A 129 -14.87 14.75 -1.52
CA MET A 129 -15.29 13.36 -1.57
C MET A 129 -16.79 13.19 -1.72
N GLU A 130 -17.57 14.14 -1.17
CA GLU A 130 -19.03 14.21 -1.25
C GLU A 130 -19.52 14.49 -2.67
N SER A 131 -18.67 15.02 -3.55
CA SER A 131 -19.02 15.24 -4.96
C SER A 131 -18.95 13.97 -5.81
N ILE A 132 -18.43 12.88 -5.27
CA ILE A 132 -18.18 11.63 -5.98
C ILE A 132 -19.22 10.59 -5.56
N GLN A 133 -19.70 9.82 -6.53
CA GLN A 133 -20.50 8.63 -6.27
C GLN A 133 -19.58 7.41 -6.19
N TRP A 134 -19.42 6.87 -5.00
CA TRP A 134 -18.51 5.77 -4.73
C TRP A 134 -19.21 4.41 -4.87
N THR A 135 -18.55 3.47 -5.54
CA THR A 135 -19.00 2.09 -5.66
C THR A 135 -17.93 1.15 -5.12
N LEU A 136 -18.29 0.30 -4.17
CA LEU A 136 -17.43 -0.79 -3.67
C LEU A 136 -17.80 -2.09 -4.38
N SER A 137 -16.80 -2.77 -4.92
CA SER A 137 -16.92 -4.10 -5.51
C SER A 137 -15.54 -4.74 -5.71
N ARG A 138 -15.50 -6.00 -6.10
CA ARG A 138 -14.25 -6.69 -6.49
C ARG A 138 -13.67 -6.08 -7.76
N MET A 139 -12.34 -6.17 -7.94
CA MET A 139 -11.68 -5.59 -9.11
C MET A 139 -11.99 -6.37 -10.39
N THR A 140 -11.84 -7.70 -10.31
CA THR A 140 -12.04 -8.66 -11.42
C THR A 140 -12.80 -9.89 -10.94
N ASP A 141 -13.20 -10.76 -11.86
CA ASP A 141 -13.84 -12.04 -11.52
C ASP A 141 -12.95 -12.99 -10.71
N SER A 142 -11.63 -12.85 -10.82
CA SER A 142 -10.68 -13.67 -10.05
C SER A 142 -10.54 -13.25 -8.59
N ASP A 143 -11.03 -12.06 -8.23
CA ASP A 143 -10.99 -11.59 -6.85
C ASP A 143 -12.15 -12.18 -6.03
N PRO A 144 -11.93 -12.43 -4.72
CA PRO A 144 -12.97 -13.00 -3.87
C PRO A 144 -14.18 -12.07 -3.74
N ILE A 145 -15.35 -12.67 -3.63
CA ILE A 145 -16.58 -11.96 -3.24
C ILE A 145 -16.48 -11.58 -1.76
N ASP A 146 -16.79 -10.32 -1.46
CA ASP A 146 -16.75 -9.77 -0.11
C ASP A 146 -17.86 -8.70 0.02
N PHE A 147 -18.88 -8.98 0.81
CA PHE A 147 -19.98 -8.06 1.00
C PHE A 147 -19.75 -7.05 2.14
N GLU A 148 -18.57 -7.05 2.76
CA GLU A 148 -18.21 -6.20 3.91
C GLU A 148 -17.08 -5.20 3.57
N ARG A 149 -16.92 -4.84 2.28
CA ARG A 149 -15.80 -3.99 1.79
C ARG A 149 -15.77 -2.57 2.39
N GLY A 150 -16.86 -2.14 2.97
CA GLY A 150 -16.98 -0.82 3.57
C GLY A 150 -17.45 -0.84 5.02
N ASP A 151 -17.64 -2.00 5.62
CA ASP A 151 -18.25 -2.13 6.95
C ASP A 151 -17.52 -1.34 8.02
N GLY A 152 -18.31 -0.63 8.81
CA GLY A 152 -17.83 0.23 9.91
C GLY A 152 -17.23 1.57 9.49
N PHE A 153 -17.02 1.84 8.18
CA PHE A 153 -16.26 3.02 7.73
C PHE A 153 -16.99 3.87 6.69
N VAL A 154 -18.18 3.48 6.29
CA VAL A 154 -18.83 4.09 5.14
C VAL A 154 -20.05 4.89 5.57
N ASP A 155 -20.13 6.16 5.17
CA ASP A 155 -21.39 6.87 5.13
C ASP A 155 -22.22 6.32 3.95
N ASN A 156 -23.18 5.45 4.26
CA ASN A 156 -24.04 4.79 3.26
C ASN A 156 -24.78 5.74 2.33
N ARG A 157 -24.75 7.06 2.58
CA ARG A 157 -25.27 8.09 1.67
C ARG A 157 -24.32 8.41 0.52
N LEU A 158 -23.03 8.14 0.69
CA LEU A 158 -21.98 8.46 -0.28
C LEU A 158 -21.44 7.23 -1.00
N VAL A 159 -21.55 6.07 -0.38
CA VAL A 159 -20.90 4.84 -0.87
C VAL A 159 -21.94 3.76 -1.07
N PHE A 160 -21.93 3.19 -2.25
CA PHE A 160 -22.77 2.06 -2.65
C PHE A 160 -21.93 0.79 -2.70
N GLN A 161 -22.28 -0.20 -1.89
CA GLN A 161 -21.74 -1.56 -2.04
C GLN A 161 -22.56 -2.26 -3.12
N ASP A 162 -21.91 -2.72 -4.20
CA ASP A 162 -22.62 -3.48 -5.22
C ASP A 162 -23.08 -4.84 -4.64
N PRO A 163 -24.39 -5.10 -4.56
CA PRO A 163 -24.91 -6.35 -3.97
C PRO A 163 -24.61 -7.58 -4.82
N GLN A 164 -24.18 -7.41 -6.05
CA GLN A 164 -23.83 -8.49 -6.97
C GLN A 164 -22.31 -8.69 -7.06
N GLU A 165 -21.53 -7.82 -6.40
CA GLU A 165 -20.06 -7.84 -6.51
C GLU A 165 -19.59 -7.88 -7.98
N THR A 166 -20.29 -7.14 -8.85
CA THR A 166 -19.91 -7.01 -10.27
C THR A 166 -18.50 -6.45 -10.37
N PRO A 167 -17.61 -7.07 -11.16
CA PRO A 167 -16.24 -6.59 -11.29
C PRO A 167 -16.17 -5.10 -11.68
N LEU A 168 -15.32 -4.34 -11.01
CA LEU A 168 -15.14 -2.91 -11.29
C LEU A 168 -14.67 -2.66 -12.72
N VAL A 169 -13.85 -3.57 -13.27
CA VAL A 169 -13.42 -3.51 -14.67
C VAL A 169 -14.63 -3.61 -15.62
N ASP A 170 -15.61 -4.45 -15.33
CA ASP A 170 -16.81 -4.61 -16.13
C ASP A 170 -17.73 -3.39 -15.97
N LEU A 171 -17.95 -2.93 -14.73
CA LEU A 171 -18.71 -1.70 -14.48
C LEU A 171 -18.12 -0.50 -15.24
N LEU A 172 -16.78 -0.41 -15.34
CA LEU A 172 -16.12 0.66 -16.09
C LEU A 172 -16.32 0.48 -17.60
N LYS A 173 -16.14 -0.73 -18.14
CA LYS A 173 -16.35 -1.04 -19.57
C LYS A 173 -17.81 -0.84 -20.00
N GLU A 174 -18.75 -1.07 -19.10
CA GLU A 174 -20.18 -0.84 -19.32
C GLU A 174 -20.60 0.63 -19.05
N HIS A 175 -19.67 1.54 -18.82
CA HIS A 175 -19.93 2.96 -18.50
C HIS A 175 -20.82 3.17 -17.25
N LYS A 176 -20.89 2.20 -16.34
CA LYS A 176 -21.62 2.34 -15.06
C LYS A 176 -20.83 3.14 -14.04
N ILE A 177 -19.50 3.13 -14.14
CA ILE A 177 -18.58 4.00 -13.41
C ILE A 177 -17.63 4.69 -14.39
N ASP A 178 -16.94 5.75 -13.95
CA ASP A 178 -16.13 6.61 -14.81
C ASP A 178 -14.62 6.41 -14.57
N ALA A 179 -14.25 5.92 -13.39
CA ALA A 179 -12.87 5.61 -13.01
C ALA A 179 -12.82 4.52 -11.93
N ILE A 180 -11.64 3.92 -11.77
CA ILE A 180 -11.34 2.92 -10.73
C ILE A 180 -10.13 3.39 -9.93
N PHE A 181 -10.18 3.29 -8.60
CA PHE A 181 -9.02 3.37 -7.73
C PHE A 181 -8.58 1.97 -7.34
N GLN A 182 -7.30 1.67 -7.51
CA GLN A 182 -6.81 0.32 -7.30
C GLN A 182 -5.41 0.27 -6.69
N ALA A 183 -5.04 -0.88 -6.13
CA ALA A 183 -3.71 -1.13 -5.58
C ALA A 183 -2.76 -1.74 -6.62
N PHE A 184 -3.26 -2.70 -7.40
CA PHE A 184 -2.51 -3.46 -8.40
C PHE A 184 -3.22 -3.42 -9.74
N MET A 185 -2.46 -3.49 -10.86
CA MET A 185 -3.08 -3.52 -12.18
C MET A 185 -3.94 -4.78 -12.30
N PRO A 186 -5.16 -4.65 -12.86
CA PRO A 186 -6.03 -5.81 -13.08
C PRO A 186 -5.34 -6.87 -13.94
N ALA A 187 -5.74 -8.11 -13.80
CA ALA A 187 -5.34 -9.15 -14.73
C ALA A 187 -5.63 -8.69 -16.18
N HIS A 188 -4.74 -9.03 -17.09
CA HIS A 188 -4.84 -8.63 -18.52
C HIS A 188 -4.66 -7.14 -18.82
N TYR A 189 -4.36 -6.28 -17.82
CA TYR A 189 -4.15 -4.84 -18.05
C TYR A 189 -3.11 -4.54 -19.14
N TYR A 190 -2.10 -5.40 -19.26
CA TYR A 190 -1.00 -5.23 -20.23
C TYR A 190 -1.30 -5.84 -21.59
N ASP A 191 -2.47 -6.45 -21.79
CA ASP A 191 -2.90 -6.95 -23.09
C ASP A 191 -3.30 -5.76 -23.99
N LYS A 192 -2.93 -5.83 -25.27
CA LYS A 192 -3.04 -4.73 -26.22
C LYS A 192 -4.44 -4.10 -26.31
N ASP A 193 -5.47 -4.91 -26.16
CA ASP A 193 -6.87 -4.52 -26.35
C ASP A 193 -7.66 -4.48 -25.02
N PHE A 194 -6.98 -4.35 -23.87
CA PHE A 194 -7.66 -4.33 -22.57
C PHE A 194 -8.62 -3.14 -22.41
N GLY A 195 -8.32 -2.01 -23.08
CA GLY A 195 -9.23 -0.87 -23.20
C GLY A 195 -9.20 0.12 -22.02
N LEU A 196 -8.28 -0.05 -21.07
CA LEU A 196 -8.10 0.88 -19.95
C LEU A 196 -6.75 1.59 -20.03
N ARG A 197 -6.67 2.76 -19.40
CA ARG A 197 -5.43 3.52 -19.20
C ARG A 197 -5.42 4.23 -17.85
N GLN A 198 -4.26 4.72 -17.44
CA GLN A 198 -4.17 5.66 -16.32
C GLN A 198 -4.98 6.93 -16.64
N LEU A 199 -5.66 7.48 -15.62
CA LEU A 199 -6.38 8.75 -15.72
C LEU A 199 -5.46 9.84 -16.27
N GLN A 200 -4.28 10.00 -15.65
CA GLN A 200 -3.25 10.95 -16.06
C GLN A 200 -2.22 10.24 -16.93
N PRO A 201 -2.17 10.50 -18.26
CA PRO A 201 -1.18 9.87 -19.13
C PRO A 201 0.27 10.18 -18.74
N ASP A 202 0.49 11.34 -18.10
CA ASP A 202 1.79 11.81 -17.62
C ASP A 202 1.99 11.54 -16.10
N PHE A 203 1.39 10.47 -15.57
CA PHE A 203 1.38 10.18 -14.12
C PHE A 203 2.76 10.25 -13.48
N VAL A 204 3.84 9.85 -14.18
CA VAL A 204 5.23 9.95 -13.66
C VAL A 204 5.60 11.41 -13.35
N SER A 205 5.22 12.34 -14.23
CA SER A 205 5.44 13.78 -14.01
C SER A 205 4.66 14.29 -12.79
N GLN A 206 3.42 13.83 -12.63
CA GLN A 206 2.58 14.21 -11.48
C GLN A 206 3.13 13.63 -10.17
N GLU A 207 3.60 12.39 -10.17
CA GLU A 207 4.24 11.75 -9.01
C GLU A 207 5.52 12.45 -8.58
N LYS A 208 6.35 12.94 -9.53
CA LYS A 208 7.51 13.78 -9.24
C LYS A 208 7.13 15.12 -8.62
N LYS A 209 6.09 15.80 -9.14
CA LYS A 209 5.57 17.04 -8.54
C LYS A 209 5.09 16.79 -7.11
N TRP A 210 4.39 15.68 -6.90
CA TRP A 210 3.93 15.27 -5.58
C TRP A 210 5.12 15.03 -4.63
N PHE A 211 6.13 14.27 -5.06
CA PHE A 211 7.34 14.05 -4.27
C PHE A 211 8.08 15.37 -3.94
N ASN A 212 8.24 16.26 -4.90
CA ASN A 212 8.89 17.56 -4.68
C ASN A 212 8.15 18.41 -3.64
N ARG A 213 6.84 18.29 -3.56
CA ARG A 213 6.01 18.98 -2.57
C ARG A 213 6.09 18.34 -1.19
N TRP A 214 5.99 17.03 -1.10
CA TRP A 214 5.84 16.31 0.16
C TRP A 214 7.15 15.78 0.72
N GLY A 215 8.10 15.40 -0.13
CA GLY A 215 9.42 14.91 0.24
C GLY A 215 9.46 13.45 0.71
N PHE A 216 8.41 12.68 0.43
CA PHE A 216 8.36 11.24 0.75
C PHE A 216 7.59 10.44 -0.30
N VAL A 217 7.86 9.14 -0.39
CA VAL A 217 7.05 8.18 -1.14
C VAL A 217 6.03 7.56 -0.18
N PRO A 218 4.73 7.56 -0.50
CA PRO A 218 3.68 7.03 0.37
C PRO A 218 3.94 5.61 0.87
N GLY A 219 3.92 5.40 2.17
CA GLY A 219 3.90 4.08 2.80
C GLY A 219 2.52 3.45 2.69
N ILE A 220 2.47 2.19 2.23
CA ILE A 220 1.23 1.45 2.00
C ILE A 220 1.11 0.29 3.00
N HIS A 221 2.12 -0.56 3.07
CA HIS A 221 2.19 -1.64 4.04
C HIS A 221 3.43 -1.51 4.91
N LEU A 222 3.25 -1.79 6.19
CA LEU A 222 4.30 -1.82 7.19
C LEU A 222 4.62 -3.25 7.61
N LEU A 223 5.75 -3.41 8.27
CA LEU A 223 6.06 -4.59 9.06
C LEU A 223 5.37 -4.47 10.42
N ALA A 224 4.66 -5.50 10.85
CA ALA A 224 4.13 -5.59 12.20
C ALA A 224 4.59 -6.89 12.87
N MET A 225 4.75 -6.86 14.19
CA MET A 225 5.18 -8.02 14.98
C MET A 225 4.24 -8.23 16.16
N LYS A 226 4.14 -9.47 16.66
CA LYS A 226 3.42 -9.74 17.89
C LYS A 226 4.16 -9.12 19.09
N GLU A 227 3.43 -8.41 19.93
CA GLU A 227 3.99 -7.74 21.11
C GLU A 227 4.62 -8.75 22.07
N ASP A 228 3.97 -9.90 22.29
CA ASP A 228 4.51 -10.98 23.13
C ASP A 228 5.85 -11.50 22.60
N TYR A 229 5.99 -11.58 21.26
CA TYR A 229 7.23 -12.00 20.63
C TYR A 229 8.34 -10.95 20.80
N VAL A 230 8.01 -9.67 20.60
CA VAL A 230 8.96 -8.55 20.79
C VAL A 230 9.40 -8.46 22.26
N ASN A 231 8.47 -8.64 23.20
CA ASN A 231 8.80 -8.64 24.63
C ASN A 231 9.74 -9.79 25.02
N LYS A 232 9.60 -10.95 24.39
CA LYS A 232 10.46 -12.12 24.62
C LYS A 232 11.82 -11.99 23.90
N HIS A 233 11.84 -11.34 22.75
CA HIS A 233 13.01 -11.16 21.87
C HIS A 233 13.15 -9.68 21.46
N PRO A 234 13.59 -8.78 22.35
CA PRO A 234 13.65 -7.34 22.08
C PRO A 234 14.54 -6.95 20.89
N GLU A 235 15.51 -7.80 20.55
CA GLU A 235 16.40 -7.63 19.39
C GLU A 235 15.78 -8.05 18.06
N ALA A 236 14.69 -8.83 18.05
CA ALA A 236 14.08 -9.39 16.87
C ALA A 236 13.63 -8.33 15.83
N PRO A 237 13.01 -7.19 16.20
CA PRO A 237 12.63 -6.16 15.24
C PRO A 237 13.83 -5.63 14.44
N SER A 238 14.92 -5.32 15.13
CA SER A 238 16.13 -4.80 14.49
C SER A 238 16.80 -5.84 13.58
N LEU A 239 16.94 -7.07 14.05
CA LEU A 239 17.50 -8.18 13.27
C LEU A 239 16.67 -8.43 11.99
N LEU A 240 15.34 -8.48 12.13
CA LEU A 240 14.44 -8.69 11.01
C LEU A 240 14.55 -7.56 9.98
N VAL A 241 14.47 -6.30 10.42
CA VAL A 241 14.56 -5.14 9.53
C VAL A 241 15.88 -5.09 8.77
N HIS A 242 17.01 -5.35 9.45
CA HIS A 242 18.32 -5.41 8.79
C HIS A 242 18.38 -6.53 7.74
N HIS A 243 17.83 -7.70 8.06
CA HIS A 243 17.81 -8.86 7.16
C HIS A 243 16.95 -8.58 5.92
N LEU A 244 15.74 -8.06 6.09
CA LEU A 244 14.85 -7.66 5.01
C LEU A 244 15.47 -6.55 4.14
N ARG A 245 16.09 -5.55 4.77
CA ARG A 245 16.75 -4.44 4.04
C ARG A 245 17.94 -4.93 3.22
N ALA A 246 18.73 -5.85 3.75
CA ALA A 246 19.84 -6.44 3.00
C ALA A 246 19.34 -7.14 1.72
N SER A 247 18.21 -7.85 1.80
CA SER A 247 17.57 -8.49 0.64
C SER A 247 17.12 -7.46 -0.41
N GLN A 248 16.42 -6.40 0.00
CA GLN A 248 15.99 -5.32 -0.90
C GLN A 248 17.18 -4.67 -1.61
N LEU A 249 18.25 -4.37 -0.87
CA LEU A 249 19.45 -3.74 -1.43
C LEU A 249 20.17 -4.67 -2.43
N MET A 250 20.31 -5.95 -2.11
CA MET A 250 20.91 -6.95 -3.01
C MET A 250 20.07 -7.11 -4.28
N TRP A 251 18.75 -7.23 -4.15
CA TRP A 251 17.84 -7.29 -5.28
C TRP A 251 17.97 -6.06 -6.19
N LEU A 252 17.98 -4.85 -5.61
CA LEU A 252 18.14 -3.61 -6.38
C LEU A 252 19.50 -3.54 -7.08
N ALA A 253 20.57 -3.98 -6.41
CA ALA A 253 21.91 -4.03 -7.00
C ALA A 253 21.95 -4.99 -8.21
N LYS A 254 21.32 -6.18 -8.07
CA LYS A 254 21.19 -7.15 -9.18
C LYS A 254 20.43 -6.52 -10.37
N ARG A 255 19.30 -5.84 -10.14
CA ARG A 255 18.52 -5.17 -11.20
C ARG A 255 19.30 -4.04 -11.89
N ARG A 256 20.08 -3.25 -11.14
CA ARG A 256 20.93 -2.20 -11.70
C ARG A 256 22.06 -2.76 -12.56
N LYS A 257 22.64 -3.89 -12.15
CA LYS A 257 23.71 -4.56 -12.90
C LYS A 257 23.20 -5.30 -14.14
N TYR A 258 22.06 -5.97 -14.02
CA TYR A 258 21.48 -6.82 -15.06
C TYR A 258 20.15 -6.23 -15.54
N PHE A 259 20.18 -4.97 -16.03
CA PHE A 259 19.00 -4.19 -16.40
C PHE A 259 18.27 -4.72 -17.65
N GLU A 260 18.86 -5.64 -18.42
CA GLU A 260 18.27 -6.20 -19.64
C GLU A 260 17.19 -7.27 -19.39
N THR A 261 16.75 -7.42 -18.15
CA THR A 261 15.64 -8.34 -17.80
C THR A 261 14.29 -7.90 -18.40
N THR A 262 14.12 -6.60 -18.66
CA THR A 262 13.00 -6.06 -19.46
C THR A 262 13.49 -4.91 -20.34
N PRO A 263 12.87 -4.67 -21.53
CA PRO A 263 13.41 -3.79 -22.56
C PRO A 263 13.73 -2.36 -22.11
N TRP A 264 12.93 -1.76 -21.25
CA TRP A 264 13.10 -0.33 -20.85
C TRP A 264 13.41 -0.16 -19.36
N LEU A 265 13.88 -1.20 -18.68
CA LEU A 265 14.21 -1.11 -17.26
C LEU A 265 15.28 -0.05 -16.98
N ILE A 266 16.28 0.09 -17.87
CA ILE A 266 17.34 1.09 -17.72
C ILE A 266 16.76 2.52 -17.68
N GLU A 267 15.77 2.83 -18.51
CA GLU A 267 15.13 4.15 -18.52
C GLU A 267 14.45 4.44 -17.17
N SER A 268 13.68 3.46 -16.65
CA SER A 268 13.06 3.57 -15.32
C SER A 268 14.08 3.76 -14.20
N LEU A 269 15.22 3.06 -14.25
CA LEU A 269 16.29 3.20 -13.24
C LEU A 269 16.97 4.57 -13.31
N ILE A 270 17.24 5.08 -14.51
CA ILE A 270 17.81 6.43 -14.74
C ILE A 270 16.82 7.49 -14.23
N GLU A 271 15.55 7.35 -14.57
CA GLU A 271 14.51 8.29 -14.17
C GLU A 271 14.33 8.34 -12.66
N MET A 272 14.31 7.18 -12.00
CA MET A 272 14.28 7.08 -10.55
C MET A 272 15.51 7.76 -9.92
N ALA A 273 16.70 7.48 -10.43
CA ALA A 273 17.95 8.06 -9.92
C ALA A 273 18.05 9.58 -10.07
N LYS A 274 17.41 10.14 -11.11
CA LYS A 274 17.35 11.60 -11.32
C LYS A 274 16.32 12.30 -10.45
N SER A 275 15.25 11.58 -10.06
CA SER A 275 14.05 12.19 -9.47
C SER A 275 13.91 11.94 -7.98
N LEU A 276 14.54 10.89 -7.45
CA LEU A 276 14.45 10.50 -6.05
C LEU A 276 15.84 10.46 -5.40
N PRO A 277 15.96 10.81 -4.11
CA PRO A 277 17.19 10.60 -3.35
C PRO A 277 17.48 9.11 -3.21
N THR A 278 18.71 8.76 -2.88
CA THR A 278 19.15 7.36 -2.76
C THR A 278 18.40 6.61 -1.64
N ASP A 279 17.98 7.34 -0.61
CA ASP A 279 17.25 6.90 0.57
C ASP A 279 15.75 7.23 0.52
N TRP A 280 15.15 7.22 -0.68
CA TRP A 280 13.72 7.51 -0.90
C TRP A 280 12.76 6.60 -0.12
N ASP A 281 13.24 5.45 0.35
CA ASP A 281 12.53 4.46 1.16
C ASP A 281 13.19 4.30 2.56
N PRO A 282 13.22 5.36 3.38
CA PRO A 282 13.96 5.36 4.63
C PRO A 282 13.37 4.38 5.65
N ILE A 283 14.25 3.87 6.54
CA ILE A 283 13.90 3.02 7.68
C ILE A 283 13.81 3.89 8.94
N GLY A 284 12.98 3.46 9.88
CA GLY A 284 12.88 4.07 11.18
C GLY A 284 11.82 5.15 11.31
N PHE A 285 11.52 5.46 12.56
CA PHE A 285 10.40 6.34 12.90
C PHE A 285 10.62 7.78 12.47
N GLU A 286 11.77 8.39 12.85
CA GLU A 286 12.01 9.81 12.60
C GLU A 286 12.07 10.15 11.11
N ALA A 287 12.68 9.28 10.30
CA ALA A 287 12.76 9.47 8.85
C ALA A 287 11.40 9.33 8.15
N ASN A 288 10.42 8.71 8.81
CA ASN A 288 9.06 8.53 8.30
C ASN A 288 8.01 9.41 8.99
N ARG A 289 8.36 10.17 10.01
CA ARG A 289 7.44 10.97 10.83
C ARG A 289 6.49 11.82 9.99
N LYS A 290 7.02 12.61 9.05
CA LYS A 290 6.22 13.48 8.18
C LYS A 290 5.16 12.71 7.37
N MET A 291 5.54 11.56 6.83
CA MET A 291 4.64 10.69 6.08
C MET A 291 3.54 10.11 6.96
N LEU A 292 3.88 9.70 8.18
CA LEU A 292 2.95 9.13 9.15
C LEU A 292 1.96 10.18 9.68
N ASP A 293 2.43 11.39 10.00
CA ASP A 293 1.57 12.51 10.42
C ASP A 293 0.56 12.86 9.33
N GLU A 294 1.01 12.93 8.06
CA GLU A 294 0.12 13.20 6.94
C GLU A 294 -0.87 12.04 6.74
N PHE A 295 -0.43 10.78 6.87
CA PHE A 295 -1.34 9.64 6.74
C PHE A 295 -2.43 9.65 7.82
N ALA A 296 -2.06 9.92 9.08
CA ALA A 296 -3.01 10.04 10.19
C ALA A 296 -4.02 11.20 9.96
N ARG A 297 -3.53 12.33 9.45
CA ARG A 297 -4.38 13.46 9.06
C ARG A 297 -5.37 13.07 7.96
N GLN A 298 -4.92 12.34 6.94
CA GLN A 298 -5.77 11.88 5.85
C GLN A 298 -6.83 10.89 6.34
N GLN A 299 -6.51 9.97 7.24
CA GLN A 299 -7.52 9.08 7.82
C GLN A 299 -8.62 9.84 8.56
N TYR A 300 -8.25 10.86 9.32
CA TYR A 300 -9.22 11.70 10.02
C TYR A 300 -10.10 12.51 9.03
N LEU A 301 -9.50 13.17 8.05
CA LEU A 301 -10.24 13.95 7.02
C LEU A 301 -11.20 13.07 6.22
N GLN A 302 -10.84 11.83 5.97
CA GLN A 302 -11.63 10.85 5.24
C GLN A 302 -12.59 10.04 6.13
N LYS A 303 -12.69 10.40 7.41
CA LYS A 303 -13.58 9.78 8.41
C LYS A 303 -13.33 8.28 8.64
N LEU A 304 -12.11 7.81 8.38
CA LEU A 304 -11.66 6.47 8.75
C LEU A 304 -11.38 6.37 10.25
N THR A 305 -11.07 7.49 10.89
CA THR A 305 -10.90 7.59 12.33
C THR A 305 -11.71 8.77 12.88
N SER A 306 -12.24 8.64 14.09
CA SER A 306 -13.03 9.68 14.75
C SER A 306 -12.16 10.76 15.41
N VAL A 307 -10.87 10.48 15.64
CA VAL A 307 -9.91 11.37 16.28
C VAL A 307 -8.67 11.48 15.40
N GLN A 308 -8.22 12.71 15.18
CA GLN A 308 -6.93 12.93 14.52
C GLN A 308 -5.80 12.57 15.49
N ARG A 309 -4.94 11.66 15.06
CA ARG A 309 -3.75 11.21 15.76
C ARG A 309 -2.51 11.72 15.04
N ASP A 310 -1.34 11.47 15.64
CA ASP A 310 -0.02 11.77 15.09
C ASP A 310 0.83 10.49 14.94
N ALA A 311 2.01 10.64 14.40
CA ALA A 311 2.94 9.55 14.22
C ALA A 311 3.34 8.89 15.55
N ASP A 312 3.51 9.69 16.62
CA ASP A 312 3.90 9.18 17.94
C ASP A 312 2.85 8.25 18.54
N PHE A 313 1.58 8.56 18.36
CA PHE A 313 0.48 7.69 18.76
C PHE A 313 0.44 6.40 17.94
N LEU A 314 0.61 6.50 16.61
CA LEU A 314 0.57 5.34 15.72
C LEU A 314 1.74 4.39 15.97
N PHE A 315 2.94 4.89 16.19
CA PHE A 315 4.15 4.09 16.37
C PHE A 315 4.80 4.35 17.71
N PRO A 316 4.33 3.71 18.79
CA PRO A 316 4.99 3.80 20.11
C PRO A 316 6.36 3.12 20.11
N TYR A 317 6.58 2.10 19.27
CA TYR A 317 7.86 1.44 19.09
C TYR A 317 8.76 2.28 18.17
N LYS A 318 9.90 2.74 18.71
CA LYS A 318 10.85 3.61 18.00
C LYS A 318 12.27 3.01 17.95
N GLY A 319 12.40 1.73 18.27
CA GLY A 319 13.70 1.07 18.45
C GLY A 319 14.47 0.73 17.16
N ILE A 320 14.12 1.37 16.02
CA ILE A 320 14.82 1.21 14.72
C ILE A 320 15.08 2.57 14.13
#